data_2c29e37674addd795962045991f72136
#
_entry.id   2c29e37674addd795962045991f72136
#
_cell.length_a   1.000
_cell.length_b   1.000
_cell.length_c   1.000
_cell.angle_alpha   90.00
_cell.angle_beta   90.00
_cell.angle_gamma   90.00
#
_symmetry.space_group_name_H-M   'P 1'
#
loop_
_entity.id
_entity.type
_entity.pdbx_description
1 polymer ?
#
loop_
_entity_poly.entity_id
_entity_poly.type
_entity_poly.pdbx_seq_one_letter_code
_entity_poly.pdbx_strand_id
1 'polypeptide(L)'
;MLDRTEIAHRIAETSVLHGTFTLRSGRTSNYYIDKYRFSTQPDILEALGTLFAEAIPESATLLAGAELGGIPLVTTASMATGLPCLFIRNAKKDYGTAKMHEGNVGEGDRVVILEDVATTGGQVIEAAGTIEQLGAKVDLILATIDRLEGARDAIETAGYAFQSLFTVADLGVEVGSVP
;
A
#
# COMPACT_ATOMS: atom_id res chain seq x y z
N MET A 1 10.12 -8.11 19.26
CA MET A 1 9.43 -7.87 18.00
C MET A 1 8.00 -7.54 18.38
N LEU A 2 7.43 -6.45 17.86
CA LEU A 2 6.04 -6.08 18.15
C LEU A 2 5.10 -7.16 17.58
N ASP A 3 4.08 -7.53 18.33
CA ASP A 3 3.01 -8.37 17.81
C ASP A 3 2.03 -7.55 16.93
N ARG A 4 1.10 -8.24 16.25
CA ARG A 4 0.17 -7.59 15.32
C ARG A 4 -0.70 -6.52 15.99
N THR A 5 -1.12 -6.74 17.23
CA THR A 5 -1.95 -5.79 18.00
C THR A 5 -1.12 -4.58 18.42
N GLU A 6 0.11 -4.80 18.86
CA GLU A 6 1.05 -3.74 19.20
C GLU A 6 1.37 -2.87 17.98
N ILE A 7 1.56 -3.48 16.80
CA ILE A 7 1.80 -2.73 15.54
C ILE A 7 0.58 -1.87 15.20
N ALA A 8 -0.64 -2.42 15.25
CA ALA A 8 -1.86 -1.65 15.00
C ALA A 8 -1.99 -0.45 15.94
N HIS A 9 -1.72 -0.67 17.24
CA HIS A 9 -1.75 0.40 18.24
C HIS A 9 -0.70 1.48 17.97
N ARG A 10 0.54 1.09 17.64
CA ARG A 10 1.62 2.02 17.30
C ARG A 10 1.30 2.84 16.05
N ILE A 11 0.70 2.22 15.02
CA ILE A 11 0.23 2.93 13.81
C ILE A 11 -0.87 3.93 14.20
N ALA A 12 -1.84 3.52 15.03
CA ALA A 12 -2.93 4.37 15.48
C ALA A 12 -2.43 5.59 16.24
N GLU A 13 -1.59 5.40 17.27
CA GLU A 13 -1.01 6.49 18.07
C GLU A 13 -0.20 7.47 17.23
N THR A 14 0.54 6.95 16.24
CA THR A 14 1.44 7.77 15.43
C THR A 14 0.69 8.52 14.34
N SER A 15 -0.34 7.92 13.73
CA SER A 15 -0.86 8.35 12.43
C SER A 15 -2.34 8.70 12.40
N VAL A 16 -3.15 8.26 13.36
CA VAL A 16 -4.56 8.63 13.43
C VAL A 16 -4.71 9.99 14.12
N LEU A 17 -5.19 10.95 13.37
CA LEU A 17 -5.48 12.30 13.87
C LEU A 17 -6.99 12.47 14.02
N HIS A 18 -7.45 12.88 15.19
CA HIS A 18 -8.86 13.19 15.45
C HIS A 18 -9.13 14.68 15.24
N GLY A 19 -10.23 15.01 14.56
CA GLY A 19 -10.61 16.39 14.25
C GLY A 19 -11.52 16.43 13.03
N THR A 20 -11.84 17.63 12.55
CA THR A 20 -12.66 17.80 11.34
C THR A 20 -11.72 18.01 10.14
N PHE A 21 -11.73 17.08 9.19
CA PHE A 21 -10.88 17.09 8.01
C PHE A 21 -11.73 17.06 6.74
N THR A 22 -11.37 17.86 5.75
CA THR A 22 -11.92 17.75 4.40
C THR A 22 -11.05 16.78 3.60
N LEU A 23 -11.63 15.68 3.16
CA LEU A 23 -10.95 14.67 2.34
C LEU A 23 -10.82 15.14 0.88
N ARG A 24 -9.95 14.50 0.11
CA ARG A 24 -9.75 14.78 -1.33
C ARG A 24 -11.06 14.65 -2.14
N SER A 25 -11.98 13.79 -1.69
CA SER A 25 -13.33 13.63 -2.27
C SER A 25 -14.28 14.80 -2.00
N GLY A 26 -13.88 15.78 -1.17
CA GLY A 26 -14.75 16.87 -0.67
C GLY A 26 -15.60 16.48 0.55
N ARG A 27 -15.62 15.21 0.94
CA ARG A 27 -16.35 14.76 2.14
C ARG A 27 -15.63 15.19 3.42
N THR A 28 -16.40 15.44 4.47
CA THR A 28 -15.86 15.70 5.82
C THR A 28 -15.63 14.37 6.54
N SER A 29 -14.54 14.28 7.32
CA SER A 29 -14.23 13.15 8.19
C SER A 29 -13.86 13.66 9.58
N ASN A 30 -14.21 12.91 10.62
CA ASN A 30 -13.81 13.19 12.00
C ASN A 30 -12.42 12.65 12.36
N TYR A 31 -11.75 11.99 11.42
CA TYR A 31 -10.38 11.53 11.54
C TYR A 31 -9.62 11.66 10.21
N TYR A 32 -8.30 11.64 10.32
CA TYR A 32 -7.38 11.59 9.19
C TYR A 32 -6.25 10.60 9.51
N ILE A 33 -5.85 9.78 8.54
CA ILE A 33 -4.68 8.91 8.67
C ILE A 33 -3.52 9.57 7.94
N ASP A 34 -2.57 10.11 8.70
CA ASP A 34 -1.31 10.62 8.15
C ASP A 34 -0.34 9.44 7.93
N LYS A 35 -0.44 8.86 6.75
CA LYS A 35 0.32 7.68 6.35
C LYS A 35 1.83 7.83 6.42
N TYR A 36 2.32 9.05 6.26
CA TYR A 36 3.76 9.31 6.33
C TYR A 36 4.31 9.25 7.75
N ARG A 37 3.47 9.44 8.75
CA ARG A 37 3.90 9.33 10.13
C ARG A 37 4.28 7.91 10.52
N PHE A 38 3.51 6.90 10.15
CA PHE A 38 3.90 5.52 10.44
C PHE A 38 5.01 5.02 9.51
N SER A 39 4.98 5.41 8.22
CA SER A 39 5.96 4.95 7.24
C SER A 39 7.33 5.63 7.33
N THR A 40 7.55 6.47 8.33
CA THR A 40 8.84 7.07 8.67
C THR A 40 9.36 6.63 10.05
N GLN A 41 8.68 5.70 10.73
CA GLN A 41 9.12 5.13 12.01
C GLN A 41 9.85 3.81 11.76
N PRO A 42 11.12 3.69 12.19
CA PRO A 42 11.91 2.49 11.89
C PRO A 42 11.37 1.23 12.56
N ASP A 43 10.83 1.32 13.79
CA ASP A 43 10.22 0.21 14.51
C ASP A 43 8.96 -0.32 13.82
N ILE A 44 8.13 0.58 13.28
CA ILE A 44 6.92 0.22 12.52
C ILE A 44 7.31 -0.37 11.16
N LEU A 45 8.27 0.23 10.45
CA LEU A 45 8.72 -0.28 9.16
C LEU A 45 9.31 -1.69 9.27
N GLU A 46 10.16 -1.96 10.27
CA GLU A 46 10.72 -3.29 10.51
C GLU A 46 9.60 -4.32 10.74
N ALA A 47 8.64 -3.99 11.60
CA ALA A 47 7.51 -4.87 11.91
C ALA A 47 6.60 -5.10 10.68
N LEU A 48 6.31 -4.05 9.90
CA LEU A 48 5.56 -4.15 8.65
C LEU A 48 6.29 -5.01 7.61
N GLY A 49 7.62 -4.90 7.52
CA GLY A 49 8.41 -5.76 6.65
C GLY A 49 8.19 -7.25 6.93
N THR A 50 8.16 -7.63 8.21
CA THR A 50 7.87 -9.00 8.64
C THR A 50 6.44 -9.42 8.27
N LEU A 51 5.43 -8.59 8.58
CA LEU A 51 4.03 -8.90 8.24
C LEU A 51 3.80 -8.99 6.72
N PHE A 52 4.46 -8.16 5.94
CA PHE A 52 4.40 -8.26 4.48
C PHE A 52 5.03 -9.56 4.00
N ALA A 53 6.19 -9.95 4.54
CA ALA A 53 6.85 -11.20 4.16
C ALA A 53 5.97 -12.43 4.43
N GLU A 54 5.20 -12.43 5.51
CA GLU A 54 4.23 -13.50 5.83
C GLU A 54 3.03 -13.54 4.88
N ALA A 55 2.61 -12.39 4.34
CA ALA A 55 1.43 -12.26 3.48
C ALA A 55 1.75 -12.39 1.98
N ILE A 56 3.01 -12.17 1.58
CA ILE A 56 3.45 -12.28 0.18
C ILE A 56 3.50 -13.77 -0.23
N PRO A 57 2.80 -14.17 -1.32
CA PRO A 57 2.81 -15.54 -1.77
C PRO A 57 4.19 -15.98 -2.28
N GLU A 58 4.57 -17.24 -2.04
CA GLU A 58 5.85 -17.82 -2.48
C GLU A 58 6.08 -17.71 -4.01
N SER A 59 5.00 -17.60 -4.77
CA SER A 59 5.06 -17.43 -6.22
C SER A 59 5.50 -16.03 -6.68
N ALA A 60 5.55 -15.05 -5.79
CA ALA A 60 5.97 -13.70 -6.13
C ALA A 60 7.46 -13.65 -6.52
N THR A 61 7.77 -12.93 -7.58
CA THR A 61 9.16 -12.72 -8.05
C THR A 61 9.60 -11.27 -7.92
N LEU A 62 8.65 -10.34 -7.78
CA LEU A 62 8.90 -8.91 -7.76
C LEU A 62 7.88 -8.22 -6.86
N LEU A 63 8.33 -7.23 -6.11
CA LEU A 63 7.45 -6.35 -5.33
C LEU A 63 7.33 -5.00 -6.02
N ALA A 64 6.22 -4.29 -5.84
CA ALA A 64 6.04 -2.95 -6.38
C ALA A 64 5.43 -2.01 -5.34
N GLY A 65 5.78 -0.73 -5.40
CA GLY A 65 5.19 0.31 -4.56
C GLY A 65 5.09 1.63 -5.31
N ALA A 66 3.94 2.29 -5.20
CA ALA A 66 3.72 3.58 -5.85
C ALA A 66 4.24 4.75 -4.99
N GLU A 67 4.81 5.75 -5.66
CA GLU A 67 5.26 6.96 -4.97
C GLU A 67 4.06 7.73 -4.39
N LEU A 68 4.21 8.38 -3.23
CA LEU A 68 5.38 8.32 -2.38
C LEU A 68 5.26 7.23 -1.30
N GLY A 69 4.06 6.94 -0.82
CA GLY A 69 3.80 6.14 0.38
C GLY A 69 4.13 4.65 0.24
N GLY A 70 4.03 4.09 -0.96
CA GLY A 70 4.43 2.70 -1.22
C GLY A 70 5.94 2.45 -1.20
N ILE A 71 6.77 3.50 -1.40
CA ILE A 71 8.23 3.35 -1.50
C ILE A 71 8.85 2.79 -0.20
N PRO A 72 8.64 3.37 0.99
CA PRO A 72 9.20 2.81 2.20
C PRO A 72 8.68 1.40 2.50
N LEU A 73 7.42 1.12 2.17
CA LEU A 73 6.79 -0.18 2.41
C LEU A 73 7.37 -1.28 1.52
N VAL A 74 7.49 -1.02 0.23
CA VAL A 74 8.08 -1.98 -0.70
C VAL A 74 9.56 -2.19 -0.41
N THR A 75 10.27 -1.16 0.05
CA THR A 75 11.68 -1.26 0.43
C THR A 75 11.85 -2.18 1.64
N THR A 76 11.07 -1.97 2.71
CA THR A 76 11.17 -2.83 3.90
C THR A 76 10.73 -4.27 3.62
N ALA A 77 9.68 -4.47 2.81
CA ALA A 77 9.25 -5.80 2.39
C ALA A 77 10.30 -6.50 1.51
N SER A 78 10.96 -5.77 0.61
CA SER A 78 12.07 -6.29 -0.20
C SER A 78 13.24 -6.76 0.68
N MET A 79 13.59 -5.99 1.71
CA MET A 79 14.63 -6.38 2.68
C MET A 79 14.25 -7.62 3.48
N ALA A 80 12.98 -7.77 3.86
CA ALA A 80 12.49 -8.90 4.65
C ALA A 80 12.36 -10.19 3.82
N THR A 81 11.97 -10.09 2.54
CA THR A 81 11.75 -11.24 1.66
C THR A 81 12.96 -11.62 0.82
N GLY A 82 13.88 -10.70 0.59
CA GLY A 82 14.96 -10.83 -0.39
C GLY A 82 14.52 -10.66 -1.85
N LEU A 83 13.25 -10.36 -2.12
CA LEU A 83 12.74 -10.11 -3.48
C LEU A 83 13.15 -8.72 -3.97
N PRO A 84 13.46 -8.56 -5.27
CA PRO A 84 13.68 -7.24 -5.85
C PRO A 84 12.41 -6.41 -5.79
N CYS A 85 12.56 -5.07 -5.88
CA CYS A 85 11.41 -4.17 -5.88
C CYS A 85 11.44 -3.15 -7.02
N LEU A 86 10.24 -2.68 -7.37
CA LEU A 86 9.93 -1.70 -8.39
C LEU A 86 9.27 -0.48 -7.76
N PHE A 87 9.71 0.72 -8.12
CA PHE A 87 9.05 1.96 -7.71
C PHE A 87 8.22 2.51 -8.86
N ILE A 88 6.93 2.70 -8.63
CA ILE A 88 6.01 3.23 -9.64
C ILE A 88 5.84 4.72 -9.39
N ARG A 89 5.97 5.50 -10.47
CA ARG A 89 5.87 6.95 -10.44
C ARG A 89 4.47 7.41 -10.79
N ASN A 90 4.05 8.53 -10.21
CA ASN A 90 2.77 9.18 -10.54
C ASN A 90 2.85 9.99 -11.86
N ALA A 91 4.06 10.31 -12.32
CA ALA A 91 4.28 11.05 -13.56
C ALA A 91 5.51 10.55 -14.31
N LYS A 92 5.47 10.66 -15.65
CA LYS A 92 6.64 10.38 -16.49
C LYS A 92 7.76 11.37 -16.18
N LYS A 93 9.00 10.88 -16.28
CA LYS A 93 10.17 11.76 -16.29
C LYS A 93 10.20 12.56 -17.60
N ASP A 94 10.57 13.82 -17.50
CA ASP A 94 10.83 14.69 -18.67
C ASP A 94 12.23 14.49 -19.25
N TYR A 95 13.05 13.60 -18.64
CA TYR A 95 14.44 13.32 -19.01
C TYR A 95 14.79 11.84 -18.84
N GLY A 96 15.89 11.43 -19.44
CA GLY A 96 16.40 10.05 -19.35
C GLY A 96 15.53 9.06 -20.12
N THR A 97 15.13 7.97 -19.45
CA THR A 97 14.36 6.88 -20.09
C THR A 97 12.86 7.17 -20.20
N ALA A 98 12.35 8.29 -19.69
CA ALA A 98 10.93 8.70 -19.67
C ALA A 98 9.97 7.60 -19.14
N LYS A 99 10.47 6.73 -18.25
CA LYS A 99 9.70 5.61 -17.71
C LYS A 99 8.79 6.06 -16.57
N MET A 100 7.68 5.31 -16.39
CA MET A 100 6.76 5.42 -15.27
C MET A 100 7.19 4.59 -14.05
N HIS A 101 8.36 3.93 -14.13
CA HIS A 101 8.88 3.08 -13.06
C HIS A 101 10.40 3.16 -12.96
N GLU A 102 10.91 2.80 -11.78
CA GLU A 102 12.33 2.59 -11.51
C GLU A 102 12.53 1.15 -11.03
N GLY A 103 13.56 0.51 -11.52
CA GLY A 103 13.86 -0.92 -11.35
C GLY A 103 13.61 -1.72 -12.61
N ASN A 104 13.76 -3.04 -12.52
CA ASN A 104 13.60 -3.96 -13.62
C ASN A 104 12.31 -4.74 -13.48
N VAL A 105 11.55 -4.86 -14.56
CA VAL A 105 10.32 -5.63 -14.66
C VAL A 105 10.19 -6.15 -16.10
N GLY A 106 9.63 -7.34 -16.26
CA GLY A 106 9.46 -7.92 -17.59
C GLY A 106 8.51 -9.11 -17.63
N GLU A 107 8.48 -9.74 -18.77
CA GLU A 107 7.63 -10.91 -19.02
C GLU A 107 7.99 -12.06 -18.05
N GLY A 108 6.95 -12.67 -17.46
CA GLY A 108 7.07 -13.75 -16.49
C GLY A 108 7.19 -13.31 -15.03
N ASP A 109 7.38 -12.00 -14.75
CA ASP A 109 7.35 -11.51 -13.39
C ASP A 109 5.96 -11.63 -12.77
N ARG A 110 5.93 -12.05 -11.52
CA ARG A 110 4.73 -12.16 -10.67
C ARG A 110 4.84 -11.13 -9.56
N VAL A 111 4.01 -10.11 -9.66
CA VAL A 111 4.16 -8.89 -8.87
C VAL A 111 3.15 -8.81 -7.73
N VAL A 112 3.64 -8.47 -6.53
CA VAL A 112 2.80 -8.01 -5.42
C VAL A 112 2.97 -6.51 -5.29
N ILE A 113 1.86 -5.76 -5.37
CA ILE A 113 1.87 -4.31 -5.17
C ILE A 113 1.57 -4.01 -3.69
N LEU A 114 2.45 -3.22 -3.07
CA LEU A 114 2.26 -2.75 -1.70
C LEU A 114 1.70 -1.33 -1.71
N GLU A 115 0.60 -1.15 -0.95
CA GLU A 115 -0.11 0.13 -0.81
C GLU A 115 -0.10 0.58 0.65
N ASP A 116 -0.01 1.87 0.88
CA ASP A 116 -0.03 2.41 2.23
C ASP A 116 -1.44 2.40 2.84
N VAL A 117 -2.40 3.07 2.21
CA VAL A 117 -3.78 3.18 2.67
C VAL A 117 -4.74 3.05 1.49
N ALA A 118 -5.46 1.95 1.43
CA ALA A 118 -6.48 1.72 0.42
C ALA A 118 -7.79 2.44 0.80
N THR A 119 -8.23 3.37 -0.06
CA THR A 119 -9.50 4.10 0.09
C THR A 119 -10.52 3.66 -0.94
N THR A 120 -10.32 4.06 -2.20
CA THR A 120 -11.18 3.72 -3.34
C THR A 120 -10.51 2.77 -4.32
N GLY A 121 -9.22 2.51 -4.18
CA GLY A 121 -8.45 1.60 -5.00
C GLY A 121 -8.01 2.13 -6.38
N GLY A 122 -8.47 3.32 -6.80
CA GLY A 122 -8.23 3.81 -8.17
C GLY A 122 -6.74 3.91 -8.54
N GLN A 123 -5.91 4.51 -7.68
CA GLN A 123 -4.48 4.70 -7.98
C GLN A 123 -3.72 3.37 -8.09
N VAL A 124 -4.00 2.42 -7.21
CA VAL A 124 -3.32 1.12 -7.23
C VAL A 124 -3.77 0.25 -8.42
N ILE A 125 -5.02 0.38 -8.87
CA ILE A 125 -5.52 -0.26 -10.10
C ILE A 125 -4.79 0.31 -11.33
N GLU A 126 -4.60 1.62 -11.41
CA GLU A 126 -3.80 2.25 -12.48
C GLU A 126 -2.34 1.77 -12.47
N ALA A 127 -1.74 1.65 -11.28
CA ALA A 127 -0.40 1.11 -11.09
C ALA A 127 -0.32 -0.35 -11.57
N ALA A 128 -1.30 -1.19 -11.24
CA ALA A 128 -1.39 -2.57 -11.69
C ALA A 128 -1.46 -2.67 -13.22
N GLY A 129 -2.32 -1.87 -13.86
CA GLY A 129 -2.40 -1.81 -15.32
C GLY A 129 -1.09 -1.36 -15.97
N THR A 130 -0.35 -0.45 -15.34
CA THR A 130 0.98 -0.04 -15.82
C THR A 130 1.99 -1.20 -15.78
N ILE A 131 1.99 -2.00 -14.71
CA ILE A 131 2.85 -3.18 -14.56
C ILE A 131 2.51 -4.22 -15.63
N GLU A 132 1.25 -4.49 -15.89
CA GLU A 132 0.80 -5.48 -16.86
C GLU A 132 1.14 -5.06 -18.30
N GLN A 133 1.13 -3.77 -18.62
CA GLN A 133 1.61 -3.25 -19.91
C GLN A 133 3.10 -3.49 -20.13
N LEU A 134 3.88 -3.77 -19.09
CA LEU A 134 5.30 -4.13 -19.16
C LEU A 134 5.51 -5.64 -19.30
N GLY A 135 4.45 -6.45 -19.39
CA GLY A 135 4.49 -7.89 -19.59
C GLY A 135 4.50 -8.72 -18.30
N ALA A 136 4.47 -8.09 -17.14
CA ALA A 136 4.38 -8.78 -15.86
C ALA A 136 2.91 -9.08 -15.51
N LYS A 137 2.69 -9.93 -14.49
CA LYS A 137 1.38 -10.24 -13.94
C LYS A 137 1.27 -9.75 -12.51
N VAL A 138 0.19 -9.04 -12.18
CA VAL A 138 -0.11 -8.65 -10.80
C VAL A 138 -0.91 -9.78 -10.13
N ASP A 139 -0.31 -10.41 -9.12
CA ASP A 139 -0.93 -11.52 -8.38
C ASP A 139 -1.71 -11.05 -7.17
N LEU A 140 -1.27 -9.97 -6.51
CA LEU A 140 -1.86 -9.46 -5.29
C LEU A 140 -1.62 -7.95 -5.14
N ILE A 141 -2.62 -7.25 -4.67
CA ILE A 141 -2.51 -5.91 -4.10
C ILE A 141 -2.64 -6.05 -2.58
N LEU A 142 -1.61 -5.65 -1.85
CA LEU A 142 -1.49 -5.82 -0.41
C LEU A 142 -1.34 -4.45 0.27
N ALA A 143 -2.40 -4.00 0.92
CA ALA A 143 -2.41 -2.72 1.63
C ALA A 143 -1.95 -2.84 3.09
N THR A 144 -1.30 -1.81 3.62
CA THR A 144 -1.07 -1.72 5.06
C THR A 144 -2.41 -1.52 5.78
N ILE A 145 -3.23 -0.58 5.32
CA ILE A 145 -4.51 -0.24 5.95
C ILE A 145 -5.62 -0.19 4.88
N ASP A 146 -6.69 -0.96 5.09
CA ASP A 146 -7.95 -0.78 4.36
C ASP A 146 -8.87 0.15 5.14
N ARG A 147 -9.27 1.26 4.53
CA ARG A 147 -10.21 2.23 5.13
C ARG A 147 -11.66 1.79 5.09
N LEU A 148 -11.95 0.65 4.43
CA LEU A 148 -13.31 0.14 4.23
C LEU A 148 -14.22 1.13 3.46
N GLU A 149 -13.65 1.88 2.53
CA GLU A 149 -14.34 2.87 1.68
C GLU A 149 -14.54 2.40 0.22
N GLY A 150 -14.56 1.07 0.00
CA GLY A 150 -14.85 0.46 -1.30
C GLY A 150 -13.63 0.04 -2.11
N ALA A 151 -12.41 0.16 -1.58
CA ALA A 151 -11.19 -0.25 -2.29
C ALA A 151 -11.21 -1.73 -2.66
N ARG A 152 -11.61 -2.61 -1.73
CA ARG A 152 -11.70 -4.06 -1.97
C ARG A 152 -12.57 -4.37 -3.18
N ASP A 153 -13.81 -3.88 -3.17
CA ASP A 153 -14.78 -4.15 -4.24
C ASP A 153 -14.29 -3.63 -5.60
N ALA A 154 -13.67 -2.45 -5.62
CA ALA A 154 -13.13 -1.85 -6.84
C ALA A 154 -11.96 -2.67 -7.40
N ILE A 155 -11.01 -3.08 -6.54
CA ILE A 155 -9.82 -3.85 -6.91
C ILE A 155 -10.21 -5.25 -7.40
N GLU A 156 -11.09 -5.95 -6.67
CA GLU A 156 -11.57 -7.28 -7.04
C GLU A 156 -12.40 -7.25 -8.32
N THR A 157 -13.23 -6.21 -8.52
CA THR A 157 -13.97 -5.99 -9.78
C THR A 157 -13.04 -5.74 -10.95
N ALA A 158 -11.88 -5.09 -10.73
CA ALA A 158 -10.85 -4.90 -11.75
C ALA A 158 -10.06 -6.18 -12.04
N GLY A 159 -10.32 -7.30 -11.33
CA GLY A 159 -9.71 -8.60 -11.57
C GLY A 159 -8.47 -8.92 -10.73
N TYR A 160 -8.14 -8.09 -9.74
CA TYR A 160 -6.98 -8.29 -8.87
C TYR A 160 -7.38 -8.87 -7.51
N ALA A 161 -6.55 -9.76 -6.96
CA ALA A 161 -6.68 -10.17 -5.57
C ALA A 161 -6.29 -9.02 -4.63
N PHE A 162 -7.03 -8.85 -3.53
CA PHE A 162 -6.77 -7.82 -2.54
C PHE A 162 -6.70 -8.37 -1.12
N GLN A 163 -5.68 -7.94 -0.38
CA GLN A 163 -5.53 -8.16 1.06
C GLN A 163 -5.08 -6.88 1.75
N SER A 164 -5.34 -6.78 3.05
CA SER A 164 -4.77 -5.73 3.89
C SER A 164 -4.20 -6.32 5.17
N LEU A 165 -3.13 -5.73 5.67
CA LEU A 165 -2.59 -6.09 6.98
C LEU A 165 -3.54 -5.67 8.09
N PHE A 166 -4.10 -4.48 7.99
CA PHE A 166 -5.03 -3.90 8.95
C PHE A 166 -6.22 -3.28 8.23
N THR A 167 -7.32 -3.15 8.96
CA THR A 167 -8.43 -2.28 8.60
C THR A 167 -8.40 -1.03 9.49
N VAL A 168 -9.13 0.00 9.13
CA VAL A 168 -9.30 1.19 9.96
C VAL A 168 -9.93 0.85 11.32
N ALA A 169 -10.74 -0.21 11.41
CA ALA A 169 -11.32 -0.68 12.66
C ALA A 169 -10.26 -1.25 13.63
N ASP A 170 -9.23 -1.92 13.09
CA ASP A 170 -8.10 -2.44 13.90
C ASP A 170 -7.29 -1.30 14.54
N LEU A 171 -7.39 -0.09 13.99
CA LEU A 171 -6.78 1.13 14.53
C LEU A 171 -7.68 1.87 15.54
N GLY A 172 -8.81 1.27 15.94
CA GLY A 172 -9.75 1.86 16.88
C GLY A 172 -10.60 3.02 16.32
N VAL A 173 -10.67 3.14 14.98
CA VAL A 173 -11.49 4.16 14.32
C VAL A 173 -12.85 3.55 13.96
N GLU A 174 -13.94 4.20 14.41
CA GLU A 174 -15.29 3.76 14.07
C GLU A 174 -15.61 4.00 12.59
N VAL A 175 -15.99 2.93 11.89
CA VAL A 175 -16.42 2.99 10.50
C VAL A 175 -17.86 3.52 10.44
N GLY A 176 -18.06 4.63 9.75
CA GLY A 176 -19.42 5.14 9.49
C GLY A 176 -19.87 6.34 10.33
N SER A 177 -19.04 6.93 11.16
CA SER A 177 -19.36 8.21 11.81
C SER A 177 -19.10 9.40 10.86
N VAL A 178 -19.82 9.44 9.75
CA VAL A 178 -19.98 10.67 8.96
C VAL A 178 -21.36 11.23 9.31
N PRO A 179 -21.46 12.41 9.94
CA PRO A 179 -22.75 13.08 10.13
C PRO A 179 -23.31 13.53 8.77
#